data_ca532fe2010f059d9b523d455ddebce0
#
_entry.id   ca532fe2010f059d9b523d455ddebce0
#
_cell.length_a   1.000
_cell.length_b   1.000
_cell.length_c   1.000
_cell.angle_alpha   90.00
_cell.angle_beta   90.00
_cell.angle_gamma   90.00
#
_symmetry.space_group_name_H-M   'P 1'
#
loop_
_entity.id
_entity.type
_entity.pdbx_description
1 polymer ?
#
loop_
_entity_poly.entity_id
_entity_poly.type
_entity_poly.pdbx_seq_one_letter_code
_entity_poly.pdbx_strand_id
1 'polypeptide(L)'
;MKVSNFSSLRELTIAALVISSVTACGGSGSSNTTPEASVTPPTPPVSETPSEPDWQAGVYEPESNFINQCESPRSGIDPFSGNSYPDEAGTAMDEKLWMRSWTNDTYLWYDEVDDNDPANFSIAAYFDQLKTTELTPSGTPKDNFHFSRATEEYNTLTQTGVSSGYGVEWEFVSLTAPRELIVQYTEPNSPAETAGIPRGASLKTIDGVDFVNANTQAEVDVINAGLFPSESGNTTNLTFELVDGSELSVSVTSADIEVSPVQNVTVLETSAGKMGYFQFNTFIRTAQGSLINAFDQFVNDNVTELVIDLRYNGGGLLALASQLSYMVAGPNQTDGAIFETLQFNDKYPTRNPVTGSTISPTPFYSTEIDYNAGLLTNTLLPSLSLTTVYVITTGSTCSASEAVINSLRGVDVEVVQIGTPTCGKPYGFYPTDNCGTTYFTIQFQGVNNKGFGDFADGFIPSSTPNFEFELPGCDVQDDFTKPLGDASEGMLSAAIQYAESGACPVSTASSTSASLISGTQPNTPSDSQASEQANASESLIAIKPPHTQRDELILHNKINEPILRGDN
;
A
#
# COMPACT_ATOMS: atom_id res chain seq x y z
N MET A 1 1.93 55.02 5.08
CA MET A 1 1.91 56.10 4.04
C MET A 1 1.58 55.47 2.70
N LYS A 2 0.46 55.94 2.15
CA LYS A 2 -0.04 55.83 0.76
C LYS A 2 -0.12 54.47 0.05
N VAL A 3 -1.31 54.03 -0.01
CA VAL A 3 -2.17 53.36 -1.01
C VAL A 3 -1.89 53.82 -2.44
N SER A 4 -1.91 52.89 -3.41
CA SER A 4 -2.50 53.13 -4.73
C SER A 4 -3.02 51.84 -5.35
N ASN A 5 -4.35 51.82 -5.48
CA ASN A 5 -5.14 50.93 -6.34
C ASN A 5 -4.88 51.23 -7.82
N PHE A 6 -4.93 50.17 -8.67
CA PHE A 6 -5.39 50.33 -10.05
C PHE A 6 -6.25 49.14 -10.44
N SER A 7 -7.53 49.47 -10.58
CA SER A 7 -8.54 48.68 -11.29
C SER A 7 -8.50 49.00 -12.77
N SER A 8 -8.68 48.00 -13.67
CA SER A 8 -9.24 48.25 -14.99
C SER A 8 -10.10 47.07 -15.43
N LEU A 9 -11.40 47.35 -15.47
CA LEU A 9 -12.41 46.63 -16.25
C LEU A 9 -12.03 46.68 -17.74
N ARG A 10 -12.31 45.60 -18.47
CA ARG A 10 -12.69 45.69 -19.88
C ARG A 10 -13.87 44.79 -20.16
N GLU A 11 -14.84 45.42 -20.80
CA GLU A 11 -16.18 44.96 -21.08
C GLU A 11 -16.29 43.93 -22.21
N LEU A 12 -17.39 43.19 -22.15
CA LEU A 12 -17.97 42.31 -23.16
C LEU A 12 -18.25 43.03 -24.48
N THR A 13 -18.14 42.28 -25.57
CA THR A 13 -18.89 42.56 -26.79
C THR A 13 -19.54 41.29 -27.33
N ILE A 14 -20.86 41.25 -27.27
CA ILE A 14 -21.75 40.24 -27.82
C ILE A 14 -21.96 40.62 -29.30
N ALA A 15 -21.74 39.67 -30.22
CA ALA A 15 -22.16 39.77 -31.60
C ALA A 15 -23.20 38.69 -31.92
N ALA A 16 -24.42 39.13 -32.03
CA ALA A 16 -25.54 38.35 -32.57
C ALA A 16 -25.46 38.29 -34.10
N LEU A 17 -25.59 37.10 -34.69
CA LEU A 17 -25.76 36.95 -36.13
C LEU A 17 -27.14 36.35 -36.45
N VAL A 18 -27.84 37.09 -37.30
CA VAL A 18 -29.24 36.96 -37.70
C VAL A 18 -29.40 35.88 -38.76
N ILE A 19 -30.45 35.11 -38.61
CA ILE A 19 -30.99 34.12 -39.56
C ILE A 19 -31.70 34.83 -40.70
N SER A 20 -31.39 34.49 -41.95
CA SER A 20 -32.19 34.88 -43.12
C SER A 20 -32.76 33.66 -43.79
N SER A 21 -34.05 33.51 -43.68
CA SER A 21 -34.90 32.58 -44.46
C SER A 21 -35.15 33.13 -45.88
N VAL A 22 -34.98 32.32 -46.87
CA VAL A 22 -35.46 32.60 -48.23
C VAL A 22 -36.44 31.51 -48.67
N THR A 23 -37.68 31.92 -48.82
CA THR A 23 -38.78 31.20 -49.47
C THR A 23 -38.75 31.50 -50.95
N ALA A 24 -38.84 30.53 -51.80
CA ALA A 24 -39.23 30.72 -53.23
C ALA A 24 -40.20 29.63 -53.65
N CYS A 25 -41.28 30.12 -54.23
CA CYS A 25 -42.47 29.41 -54.68
C CYS A 25 -42.40 29.16 -56.16
N GLY A 26 -42.98 28.02 -56.62
CA GLY A 26 -43.81 28.04 -57.82
C GLY A 26 -43.28 27.43 -59.12
N GLY A 27 -43.99 26.45 -59.65
CA GLY A 27 -43.92 26.03 -61.07
C GLY A 27 -44.57 24.67 -61.36
N SER A 28 -45.80 24.71 -61.84
CA SER A 28 -46.59 23.55 -62.33
C SER A 28 -46.03 22.98 -63.64
N GLY A 29 -46.20 21.66 -63.87
CA GLY A 29 -45.98 21.02 -65.17
C GLY A 29 -46.16 19.51 -65.20
N SER A 30 -47.35 19.07 -65.43
CA SER A 30 -47.88 17.91 -66.18
C SER A 30 -47.08 16.59 -66.32
N SER A 31 -47.70 15.57 -65.79
CA SER A 31 -47.87 14.16 -66.18
C SER A 31 -46.97 13.51 -67.23
N ASN A 32 -46.29 12.41 -66.75
CA ASN A 32 -46.24 11.13 -67.49
C ASN A 32 -46.00 9.98 -66.54
N THR A 33 -46.92 9.02 -66.57
CA THR A 33 -46.89 7.80 -65.73
C THR A 33 -45.97 6.77 -66.39
N THR A 34 -44.94 6.34 -65.57
CA THR A 34 -44.24 5.08 -65.79
C THR A 34 -44.23 4.33 -64.44
N PRO A 35 -44.38 3.00 -64.42
CA PRO A 35 -44.56 2.28 -63.12
C PRO A 35 -43.28 2.29 -62.33
N GLU A 36 -43.42 2.76 -61.09
CA GLU A 36 -42.40 2.86 -60.10
C GLU A 36 -42.01 1.46 -59.57
N ALA A 37 -40.75 1.07 -59.75
CA ALA A 37 -40.19 -0.10 -59.08
C ALA A 37 -40.16 0.17 -57.57
N SER A 38 -40.75 -0.71 -56.78
CA SER A 38 -40.75 -0.69 -55.34
C SER A 38 -39.30 -0.70 -54.83
N VAL A 39 -38.80 0.46 -54.40
CA VAL A 39 -37.51 0.57 -53.68
C VAL A 39 -37.77 0.24 -52.24
N THR A 40 -37.32 -0.91 -51.79
CA THR A 40 -37.23 -1.27 -50.37
C THR A 40 -36.36 -0.24 -49.66
N PRO A 41 -36.76 0.31 -48.49
CA PRO A 41 -35.91 1.21 -47.72
C PRO A 41 -34.60 0.48 -47.35
N PRO A 42 -33.44 1.17 -47.34
CA PRO A 42 -32.21 0.56 -46.90
C PRO A 42 -32.39 0.11 -45.45
N THR A 43 -32.08 -1.12 -45.18
CA THR A 43 -31.97 -1.68 -43.81
C THR A 43 -31.00 -0.78 -43.02
N PRO A 44 -31.34 -0.36 -41.79
CA PRO A 44 -30.37 0.34 -40.93
C PRO A 44 -29.10 -0.50 -40.83
N PRO A 45 -27.93 0.10 -40.79
CA PRO A 45 -26.71 -0.66 -40.55
C PRO A 45 -26.90 -1.46 -39.25
N VAL A 46 -26.74 -2.76 -39.36
CA VAL A 46 -26.65 -3.65 -38.20
C VAL A 46 -25.42 -3.15 -37.44
N SER A 47 -25.61 -2.68 -36.23
CA SER A 47 -24.52 -2.44 -35.32
C SER A 47 -23.85 -3.79 -35.12
N GLU A 48 -22.72 -4.01 -35.74
CA GLU A 48 -21.91 -5.21 -35.50
C GLU A 48 -21.51 -5.15 -34.04
N THR A 49 -22.03 -6.08 -33.25
CA THR A 49 -21.48 -6.34 -31.92
C THR A 49 -20.02 -6.68 -32.12
N PRO A 50 -19.07 -6.06 -31.43
CA PRO A 50 -17.67 -6.43 -31.53
C PRO A 50 -17.56 -7.94 -31.36
N SER A 51 -16.88 -8.62 -32.28
CA SER A 51 -16.59 -10.05 -32.11
C SER A 51 -15.62 -10.17 -30.91
N GLU A 52 -15.95 -11.00 -29.93
CA GLU A 52 -15.01 -11.29 -28.85
C GLU A 52 -13.70 -11.79 -29.46
N PRO A 53 -12.54 -11.28 -28.99
CA PRO A 53 -11.26 -11.78 -29.45
C PRO A 53 -11.06 -13.23 -29.01
N ASP A 54 -10.41 -14.03 -29.87
CA ASP A 54 -10.18 -15.45 -29.62
C ASP A 54 -8.95 -15.64 -28.73
N TRP A 55 -9.10 -16.36 -27.62
CA TRP A 55 -7.97 -16.87 -26.84
C TRP A 55 -7.33 -18.08 -27.52
N GLN A 56 -6.00 -18.14 -27.51
CA GLN A 56 -5.21 -19.28 -27.97
C GLN A 56 -4.10 -19.59 -26.99
N ALA A 57 -4.06 -20.82 -26.47
CA ALA A 57 -3.05 -21.25 -25.51
C ALA A 57 -1.63 -21.04 -26.03
N GLY A 58 -0.78 -20.45 -25.21
CA GLY A 58 0.64 -20.17 -25.51
C GLY A 58 0.88 -19.05 -26.54
N VAL A 59 -0.17 -18.38 -27.04
CA VAL A 59 -0.05 -17.25 -27.95
C VAL A 59 -0.45 -15.96 -27.22
N TYR A 60 0.51 -15.08 -27.01
CA TYR A 60 0.32 -13.79 -26.33
C TYR A 60 0.43 -12.66 -27.35
N GLU A 61 -0.68 -11.97 -27.57
CA GLU A 61 -0.68 -10.75 -28.36
C GLU A 61 -0.15 -9.59 -27.50
N PRO A 62 0.38 -8.51 -28.11
CA PRO A 62 0.78 -7.31 -27.37
C PRO A 62 -0.38 -6.76 -26.53
N GLU A 63 -0.12 -6.39 -25.27
CA GLU A 63 -1.14 -5.80 -24.38
C GLU A 63 -1.79 -4.54 -24.94
N SER A 64 -1.04 -3.79 -25.78
CA SER A 64 -1.52 -2.59 -26.47
C SER A 64 -2.72 -2.82 -27.39
N ASN A 65 -3.00 -4.08 -27.76
CA ASN A 65 -4.18 -4.42 -28.57
C ASN A 65 -5.47 -4.39 -27.74
N PHE A 66 -5.36 -4.51 -26.41
CA PHE A 66 -6.49 -4.70 -25.50
C PHE A 66 -6.60 -3.60 -24.43
N ILE A 67 -5.56 -2.79 -24.25
CA ILE A 67 -5.53 -1.72 -23.25
C ILE A 67 -6.70 -0.75 -23.45
N ASN A 68 -7.38 -0.41 -22.37
CA ASN A 68 -8.56 0.47 -22.34
C ASN A 68 -9.80 -0.05 -23.10
N GLN A 69 -9.79 -1.29 -23.58
CA GLN A 69 -10.99 -1.94 -24.15
C GLN A 69 -11.84 -2.50 -23.02
N CYS A 70 -12.88 -1.79 -22.61
CA CYS A 70 -13.59 -2.01 -21.36
C CYS A 70 -15.02 -2.54 -21.59
N GLU A 71 -15.43 -3.57 -20.83
CA GLU A 71 -16.81 -4.03 -20.79
C GLU A 71 -17.76 -2.92 -20.31
N SER A 72 -17.28 -2.10 -19.37
CA SER A 72 -18.02 -0.98 -18.78
C SER A 72 -17.18 0.30 -18.80
N PRO A 73 -17.02 0.95 -19.98
CA PRO A 73 -16.14 2.09 -20.13
C PRO A 73 -16.64 3.30 -19.33
N ARG A 74 -15.73 3.93 -18.58
CA ARG A 74 -15.98 5.21 -17.90
C ARG A 74 -16.06 6.33 -18.95
N SER A 75 -16.79 7.38 -18.67
CA SER A 75 -16.94 8.54 -19.55
C SER A 75 -16.83 9.84 -18.77
N GLY A 76 -16.44 10.93 -19.46
CA GLY A 76 -16.27 12.25 -18.83
C GLY A 76 -14.81 12.55 -18.51
N ILE A 77 -14.60 13.39 -17.50
CA ILE A 77 -13.28 13.85 -17.06
C ILE A 77 -12.91 13.12 -15.78
N ASP A 78 -11.75 12.51 -15.75
CA ASP A 78 -11.15 11.95 -14.55
C ASP A 78 -10.80 13.09 -13.57
N PRO A 79 -11.37 13.08 -12.36
CA PRO A 79 -11.18 14.15 -11.40
C PRO A 79 -9.74 14.29 -10.90
N PHE A 80 -8.94 13.24 -11.03
CA PHE A 80 -7.56 13.21 -10.54
C PHE A 80 -6.54 13.70 -11.57
N SER A 81 -6.69 13.31 -12.83
CA SER A 81 -5.79 13.73 -13.91
C SER A 81 -6.28 15.00 -14.64
N GLY A 82 -7.57 15.32 -14.55
CA GLY A 82 -8.21 16.41 -15.32
C GLY A 82 -8.37 16.13 -16.81
N ASN A 83 -8.07 14.91 -17.27
CA ASN A 83 -8.20 14.47 -18.64
C ASN A 83 -9.47 13.62 -18.84
N SER A 84 -9.89 13.42 -20.09
CA SER A 84 -10.93 12.41 -20.38
C SER A 84 -10.43 11.03 -20.04
N TYR A 85 -11.33 10.16 -19.54
CA TYR A 85 -10.99 8.76 -19.35
C TYR A 85 -10.55 8.14 -20.70
N PRO A 86 -9.52 7.27 -20.70
CA PRO A 86 -9.03 6.64 -21.92
C PRO A 86 -9.88 5.45 -22.38
N ASP A 87 -10.91 5.09 -21.61
CA ASP A 87 -11.71 3.89 -21.80
C ASP A 87 -12.45 3.90 -23.14
N GLU A 88 -12.38 2.78 -23.86
CA GLU A 88 -13.10 2.51 -25.09
C GLU A 88 -14.05 1.32 -24.88
N ALA A 89 -15.12 1.23 -25.69
CA ALA A 89 -16.05 0.11 -25.58
C ALA A 89 -15.42 -1.19 -26.09
N GLY A 90 -15.28 -2.15 -25.21
CA GLY A 90 -14.75 -3.49 -25.42
C GLY A 90 -15.63 -4.56 -24.79
N THR A 91 -15.04 -5.68 -24.45
CA THR A 91 -15.68 -6.83 -23.83
C THR A 91 -14.91 -7.28 -22.58
N ALA A 92 -15.53 -8.08 -21.71
CA ALA A 92 -14.82 -8.73 -20.60
C ALA A 92 -13.64 -9.59 -21.07
N MET A 93 -13.68 -10.10 -22.31
CA MET A 93 -12.59 -10.87 -22.88
C MET A 93 -11.39 -9.96 -23.19
N ASP A 94 -11.61 -8.75 -23.71
CA ASP A 94 -10.55 -7.78 -23.98
C ASP A 94 -9.80 -7.42 -22.69
N GLU A 95 -10.52 -7.15 -21.60
CA GLU A 95 -9.90 -6.86 -20.29
C GLU A 95 -9.06 -8.04 -19.79
N LYS A 96 -9.57 -9.28 -19.90
CA LYS A 96 -8.85 -10.49 -19.48
C LYS A 96 -7.63 -10.77 -20.35
N LEU A 97 -7.70 -10.55 -21.65
CA LEU A 97 -6.57 -10.71 -22.58
C LEU A 97 -5.51 -9.63 -22.36
N TRP A 98 -5.93 -8.39 -21.99
CA TRP A 98 -5.01 -7.37 -21.56
C TRP A 98 -4.21 -7.83 -20.32
N MET A 99 -4.90 -8.25 -19.24
CA MET A 99 -4.25 -8.74 -18.01
C MET A 99 -3.28 -9.89 -18.28
N ARG A 100 -3.70 -10.86 -19.10
CA ARG A 100 -2.89 -12.01 -19.49
C ARG A 100 -1.61 -11.60 -20.20
N SER A 101 -1.71 -10.70 -21.17
CA SER A 101 -0.56 -10.25 -21.95
C SER A 101 0.38 -9.39 -21.11
N TRP A 102 -0.17 -8.48 -20.30
CA TRP A 102 0.57 -7.64 -19.37
C TRP A 102 1.30 -8.47 -18.31
N THR A 103 0.65 -9.47 -17.71
CA THR A 103 1.28 -10.39 -16.76
C THR A 103 2.39 -11.19 -17.41
N ASN A 104 2.14 -11.79 -18.57
CA ASN A 104 3.19 -12.54 -19.29
C ASN A 104 4.38 -11.65 -19.64
N ASP A 105 4.18 -10.37 -19.89
CA ASP A 105 5.26 -9.45 -20.24
C ASP A 105 6.03 -8.96 -19.00
N THR A 106 5.34 -8.51 -17.95
CA THR A 106 5.94 -7.72 -16.86
C THR A 106 6.09 -8.45 -15.53
N TYR A 107 5.31 -9.51 -15.27
CA TYR A 107 5.36 -10.24 -14.00
C TYR A 107 6.73 -10.90 -13.79
N LEU A 108 7.25 -10.81 -12.57
CA LEU A 108 8.60 -11.30 -12.26
C LEU A 108 8.76 -12.81 -12.51
N TRP A 109 7.74 -13.58 -12.23
CA TRP A 109 7.70 -15.04 -12.40
C TRP A 109 6.69 -15.46 -13.48
N TYR A 110 6.67 -14.77 -14.60
CA TYR A 110 5.72 -14.97 -15.69
C TYR A 110 5.73 -16.40 -16.26
N ASP A 111 6.84 -17.07 -16.17
CA ASP A 111 7.05 -18.45 -16.63
C ASP A 111 6.53 -19.52 -15.65
N GLU A 112 6.14 -19.11 -14.43
CA GLU A 112 5.49 -19.97 -13.43
C GLU A 112 3.96 -19.86 -13.47
N VAL A 113 3.38 -19.03 -14.34
CA VAL A 113 1.93 -18.78 -14.42
C VAL A 113 1.29 -19.74 -15.41
N ASP A 114 0.25 -20.46 -14.98
CA ASP A 114 -0.55 -21.32 -15.84
C ASP A 114 -1.37 -20.49 -16.84
N ASP A 115 -1.29 -20.84 -18.14
CA ASP A 115 -2.04 -20.15 -19.20
C ASP A 115 -3.48 -20.71 -19.31
N ASN A 116 -4.30 -20.33 -18.33
CA ASN A 116 -5.71 -20.75 -18.25
C ASN A 116 -6.60 -19.99 -19.27
N ASP A 117 -7.62 -20.68 -19.81
CA ASP A 117 -8.60 -20.07 -20.71
C ASP A 117 -9.43 -18.99 -19.97
N PRO A 118 -9.32 -17.70 -20.38
CA PRO A 118 -10.02 -16.57 -19.74
C PRO A 118 -11.55 -16.71 -19.76
N ALA A 119 -12.11 -17.47 -20.68
CA ALA A 119 -13.56 -17.65 -20.79
C ALA A 119 -14.19 -18.32 -19.57
N ASN A 120 -13.38 -19.04 -18.77
CA ASN A 120 -13.85 -19.78 -17.60
C ASN A 120 -13.96 -18.93 -16.34
N PHE A 121 -13.58 -17.66 -16.35
CA PHE A 121 -13.46 -16.80 -15.18
C PHE A 121 -14.16 -15.46 -15.36
N SER A 122 -14.61 -14.85 -14.28
CA SER A 122 -14.89 -13.41 -14.23
C SER A 122 -13.60 -12.60 -14.36
N ILE A 123 -13.68 -11.29 -14.62
CA ILE A 123 -12.50 -10.42 -14.72
C ILE A 123 -11.64 -10.51 -13.44
N ALA A 124 -12.24 -10.31 -12.27
CA ALA A 124 -11.52 -10.39 -11.00
C ALA A 124 -10.94 -11.79 -10.72
N ALA A 125 -11.73 -12.84 -10.90
CA ALA A 125 -11.26 -14.22 -10.69
C ALA A 125 -10.16 -14.62 -11.68
N TYR A 126 -10.14 -14.05 -12.89
CA TYR A 126 -9.07 -14.32 -13.84
C TYR A 126 -7.76 -13.66 -13.41
N PHE A 127 -7.81 -12.44 -12.88
CA PHE A 127 -6.63 -11.79 -12.35
C PHE A 127 -5.99 -12.61 -11.23
N ASP A 128 -6.79 -13.20 -10.33
CA ASP A 128 -6.31 -14.06 -9.24
C ASP A 128 -5.57 -15.32 -9.73
N GLN A 129 -5.80 -15.75 -11.00
CA GLN A 129 -5.07 -16.87 -11.61
C GLN A 129 -3.71 -16.46 -12.19
N LEU A 130 -3.47 -15.16 -12.40
CA LEU A 130 -2.30 -14.64 -13.10
C LEU A 130 -1.10 -14.42 -12.16
N LYS A 131 -0.85 -15.37 -11.25
CA LYS A 131 0.29 -15.36 -10.33
C LYS A 131 0.87 -16.77 -10.15
N THR A 132 2.11 -16.83 -9.66
CA THR A 132 2.74 -18.10 -9.30
C THR A 132 2.03 -18.80 -8.14
N THR A 133 1.99 -20.12 -8.19
CA THR A 133 1.52 -20.98 -7.09
C THR A 133 2.69 -21.64 -6.34
N GLU A 134 3.93 -21.31 -6.69
CA GLU A 134 5.12 -21.82 -6.03
C GLU A 134 5.25 -21.31 -4.60
N LEU A 135 6.01 -22.05 -3.79
CA LEU A 135 6.23 -21.74 -2.37
C LEU A 135 7.65 -21.24 -2.14
N THR A 136 7.83 -20.43 -1.11
CA THR A 136 9.14 -20.08 -0.57
C THR A 136 9.81 -21.28 0.10
N PRO A 137 11.10 -21.21 0.46
CA PRO A 137 11.77 -22.28 1.22
C PRO A 137 11.10 -22.62 2.56
N SER A 138 10.41 -21.68 3.20
CA SER A 138 9.64 -21.94 4.43
C SER A 138 8.30 -22.63 4.19
N GLY A 139 7.85 -22.72 2.92
CA GLY A 139 6.58 -23.32 2.53
C GLY A 139 5.40 -22.32 2.52
N THR A 140 5.66 -21.04 2.57
CA THR A 140 4.64 -19.98 2.36
C THR A 140 4.47 -19.70 0.86
N PRO A 141 3.30 -19.21 0.39
CA PRO A 141 3.16 -18.80 -1.00
C PRO A 141 4.20 -17.75 -1.39
N LYS A 142 4.83 -17.93 -2.56
CA LYS A 142 5.87 -17.04 -3.07
C LYS A 142 5.33 -15.66 -3.42
N ASP A 143 4.09 -15.58 -3.91
CA ASP A 143 3.37 -14.33 -4.16
C ASP A 143 2.11 -14.21 -3.29
N ASN A 144 2.21 -13.44 -2.22
CA ASN A 144 1.12 -13.01 -1.34
C ASN A 144 0.73 -11.54 -1.58
N PHE A 145 1.22 -10.92 -2.67
CA PHE A 145 1.17 -9.48 -2.88
C PHE A 145 0.43 -9.08 -4.17
N HIS A 146 -0.26 -10.04 -4.79
CA HIS A 146 -1.01 -9.90 -6.03
C HIS A 146 -2.47 -9.54 -5.70
N PHE A 147 -2.91 -8.32 -6.05
CA PHE A 147 -4.26 -7.84 -5.77
C PHE A 147 -4.68 -6.73 -6.73
N SER A 148 -5.96 -6.35 -6.71
CA SER A 148 -6.50 -5.21 -7.48
C SER A 148 -7.49 -4.41 -6.63
N ARG A 149 -7.73 -3.15 -7.01
CA ARG A 149 -8.75 -2.30 -6.39
C ARG A 149 -9.30 -1.26 -7.38
N ALA A 150 -10.43 -0.63 -7.02
CA ALA A 150 -10.99 0.45 -7.83
C ALA A 150 -9.99 1.62 -7.93
N THR A 151 -9.74 2.10 -9.17
CA THR A 151 -8.78 3.19 -9.44
C THR A 151 -9.15 4.48 -8.72
N GLU A 152 -10.45 4.79 -8.60
CA GLU A 152 -10.91 6.00 -7.90
C GLU A 152 -10.57 5.94 -6.40
N GLU A 153 -10.81 4.80 -5.77
CA GLU A 153 -10.45 4.56 -4.37
C GLU A 153 -8.93 4.69 -4.16
N TYR A 154 -8.16 4.05 -5.04
CA TYR A 154 -6.70 4.14 -5.04
C TYR A 154 -6.21 5.59 -5.16
N ASN A 155 -6.70 6.33 -6.14
CA ASN A 155 -6.28 7.71 -6.38
C ASN A 155 -6.67 8.64 -5.22
N THR A 156 -7.86 8.47 -4.63
CA THR A 156 -8.29 9.24 -3.46
C THR A 156 -7.29 9.09 -2.33
N LEU A 157 -6.99 7.87 -1.96
CA LEU A 157 -6.06 7.55 -0.89
C LEU A 157 -4.65 8.10 -1.14
N THR A 158 -4.10 7.85 -2.33
CA THR A 158 -2.70 8.17 -2.64
C THR A 158 -2.42 9.64 -2.88
N GLN A 159 -3.42 10.42 -3.31
CA GLN A 159 -3.23 11.84 -3.62
C GLN A 159 -3.57 12.75 -2.45
N THR A 160 -4.50 12.37 -1.59
CA THR A 160 -4.94 13.21 -0.48
C THR A 160 -4.24 12.88 0.84
N GLY A 161 -3.77 11.64 1.05
CA GLY A 161 -3.24 11.17 2.33
C GLY A 161 -4.31 11.16 3.44
N VAL A 162 -5.57 11.23 3.05
CA VAL A 162 -6.72 11.30 3.95
C VAL A 162 -7.53 10.02 3.79
N SER A 163 -7.85 9.37 4.90
CA SER A 163 -8.77 8.24 4.94
C SER A 163 -10.00 8.60 5.77
N SER A 164 -11.18 8.10 5.39
CA SER A 164 -12.37 8.24 6.22
C SER A 164 -12.38 7.14 7.28
N GLY A 165 -12.56 7.52 8.55
CA GLY A 165 -12.55 6.54 9.63
C GLY A 165 -12.60 7.16 11.02
N TYR A 166 -12.23 6.38 12.01
CA TYR A 166 -12.12 6.85 13.41
C TYR A 166 -10.69 7.18 13.81
N GLY A 167 -9.70 6.79 13.00
CA GLY A 167 -8.27 6.91 13.32
C GLY A 167 -7.82 5.85 14.33
N VAL A 168 -8.32 4.63 14.22
CA VAL A 168 -7.85 3.47 14.97
C VAL A 168 -7.10 2.54 14.04
N GLU A 169 -5.90 2.17 14.42
CA GLU A 169 -5.17 1.08 13.80
C GLU A 169 -5.42 -0.23 14.55
N TRP A 170 -5.74 -1.26 13.78
CA TRP A 170 -6.25 -2.51 14.31
C TRP A 170 -5.28 -3.68 14.14
N GLU A 171 -5.11 -4.49 15.18
CA GLU A 171 -4.55 -5.83 15.09
C GLU A 171 -5.67 -6.84 14.93
N PHE A 172 -5.74 -7.50 13.76
CA PHE A 172 -6.70 -8.54 13.45
C PHE A 172 -6.17 -9.91 13.87
N VAL A 173 -6.39 -10.29 15.13
CA VAL A 173 -5.96 -11.59 15.66
C VAL A 173 -6.82 -12.73 15.10
N SER A 174 -8.16 -12.54 15.01
CA SER A 174 -9.08 -13.48 14.39
C SER A 174 -10.22 -12.76 13.66
N LEU A 175 -10.43 -13.10 12.38
CA LEU A 175 -11.48 -12.54 11.52
C LEU A 175 -12.81 -13.32 11.60
N THR A 176 -12.78 -14.57 12.09
CA THR A 176 -13.97 -15.43 12.26
C THR A 176 -14.25 -15.67 13.73
N ALA A 177 -15.50 -15.97 14.07
CA ALA A 177 -15.89 -16.20 15.47
C ALA A 177 -15.19 -17.44 16.07
N PRO A 178 -14.66 -17.36 17.29
CA PRO A 178 -14.60 -16.17 18.14
C PRO A 178 -13.59 -15.14 17.62
N ARG A 179 -14.06 -13.92 17.30
CA ARG A 179 -13.20 -12.86 16.75
C ARG A 179 -12.41 -12.18 17.84
N GLU A 180 -11.22 -11.72 17.44
CA GLU A 180 -10.38 -10.89 18.30
C GLU A 180 -9.79 -9.75 17.50
N LEU A 181 -10.00 -8.53 17.99
CA LEU A 181 -9.54 -7.28 17.40
C LEU A 181 -9.02 -6.38 18.51
N ILE A 182 -7.76 -5.95 18.38
CA ILE A 182 -7.04 -5.17 19.38
C ILE A 182 -6.62 -3.84 18.77
N VAL A 183 -6.68 -2.76 19.54
CA VAL A 183 -6.17 -1.45 19.14
C VAL A 183 -4.65 -1.44 19.16
N GLN A 184 -4.01 -1.29 18.02
CA GLN A 184 -2.55 -1.08 17.92
C GLN A 184 -2.16 0.31 18.42
N TYR A 185 -2.77 1.33 17.85
CA TYR A 185 -2.66 2.73 18.26
C TYR A 185 -3.82 3.54 17.69
N THR A 186 -3.89 4.81 18.07
CA THR A 186 -4.82 5.77 17.50
C THR A 186 -4.05 6.92 16.84
N GLU A 187 -4.55 7.40 15.70
CA GLU A 187 -3.99 8.57 15.04
C GLU A 187 -4.16 9.83 15.91
N PRO A 188 -3.12 10.67 16.02
CA PRO A 188 -3.20 11.93 16.76
C PRO A 188 -4.32 12.84 16.23
N ASN A 189 -5.05 13.47 17.15
CA ASN A 189 -6.20 14.33 16.88
C ASN A 189 -7.41 13.65 16.22
N SER A 190 -7.42 12.33 16.17
CA SER A 190 -8.53 11.54 15.62
C SER A 190 -9.75 11.49 16.56
N PRO A 191 -10.92 11.10 16.06
CA PRO A 191 -12.08 10.78 16.90
C PRO A 191 -11.80 9.71 17.96
N ALA A 192 -10.99 8.70 17.63
CA ALA A 192 -10.64 7.62 18.53
C ALA A 192 -9.74 8.10 19.68
N GLU A 193 -8.71 8.90 19.39
CA GLU A 193 -7.88 9.52 20.43
C GLU A 193 -8.72 10.44 21.32
N THR A 194 -9.58 11.27 20.72
CA THR A 194 -10.48 12.17 21.46
C THR A 194 -11.45 11.42 22.35
N ALA A 195 -11.92 10.23 21.92
CA ALA A 195 -12.77 9.35 22.72
C ALA A 195 -12.00 8.60 23.82
N GLY A 196 -10.67 8.67 23.83
CA GLY A 196 -9.81 8.03 24.83
C GLY A 196 -9.70 6.52 24.64
N ILE A 197 -9.78 6.01 23.40
CA ILE A 197 -9.59 4.59 23.10
C ILE A 197 -8.07 4.28 23.20
N PRO A 198 -7.62 3.48 24.17
CA PRO A 198 -6.21 3.24 24.38
C PRO A 198 -5.69 2.07 23.56
N ARG A 199 -4.38 2.03 23.33
CA ARG A 199 -3.66 0.85 22.86
C ARG A 199 -3.95 -0.37 23.73
N GLY A 200 -4.08 -1.55 23.11
CA GLY A 200 -4.36 -2.82 23.78
C GLY A 200 -5.84 -3.03 24.14
N ALA A 201 -6.72 -2.07 23.85
CA ALA A 201 -8.16 -2.26 24.04
C ALA A 201 -8.70 -3.32 23.07
N SER A 202 -9.41 -4.33 23.57
CA SER A 202 -10.02 -5.41 22.80
C SER A 202 -11.48 -5.11 22.51
N LEU A 203 -11.89 -5.10 21.25
CA LEU A 203 -13.27 -4.82 20.85
C LEU A 203 -14.23 -5.94 21.25
N LYS A 204 -15.34 -5.58 21.88
CA LYS A 204 -16.36 -6.53 22.34
C LYS A 204 -17.71 -6.36 21.64
N THR A 205 -18.18 -5.13 21.47
CA THR A 205 -19.45 -4.89 20.76
C THR A 205 -19.33 -3.72 19.80
N ILE A 206 -20.12 -3.78 18.74
CA ILE A 206 -20.32 -2.74 17.73
C ILE A 206 -21.81 -2.51 17.55
N ASP A 207 -22.31 -1.30 17.82
CA ASP A 207 -23.72 -0.94 17.79
C ASP A 207 -24.64 -1.96 18.47
N GLY A 208 -24.17 -2.54 19.59
CA GLY A 208 -24.86 -3.53 20.39
C GLY A 208 -24.77 -4.96 19.86
N VAL A 209 -24.10 -5.21 18.74
CA VAL A 209 -23.81 -6.56 18.23
C VAL A 209 -22.59 -7.11 18.94
N ASP A 210 -22.65 -8.37 19.39
CA ASP A 210 -21.52 -9.11 19.96
C ASP A 210 -20.45 -9.34 18.87
N PHE A 211 -19.38 -8.54 18.88
CA PHE A 211 -18.31 -8.64 17.91
C PHE A 211 -17.64 -10.03 17.92
N VAL A 212 -17.43 -10.58 19.11
CA VAL A 212 -16.65 -11.81 19.30
C VAL A 212 -17.37 -13.02 18.71
N ASN A 213 -18.68 -13.16 18.95
CA ASN A 213 -19.40 -14.40 18.66
C ASN A 213 -20.44 -14.28 17.52
N ALA A 214 -20.75 -13.08 17.05
CA ALA A 214 -21.71 -12.89 15.94
C ALA A 214 -21.35 -13.76 14.73
N ASN A 215 -22.30 -14.51 14.19
CA ASN A 215 -22.05 -15.43 13.07
C ASN A 215 -23.24 -15.50 12.10
N THR A 216 -24.11 -14.51 12.08
CA THR A 216 -25.09 -14.34 11.01
C THR A 216 -24.65 -13.25 10.05
N GLN A 217 -25.03 -13.34 8.78
CA GLN A 217 -24.68 -12.32 7.78
C GLN A 217 -25.13 -10.92 8.21
N ALA A 218 -26.34 -10.79 8.78
CA ALA A 218 -26.87 -9.51 9.23
C ALA A 218 -26.02 -8.88 10.35
N GLU A 219 -25.52 -9.68 11.30
CA GLU A 219 -24.63 -9.20 12.36
C GLU A 219 -23.27 -8.80 11.79
N VAL A 220 -22.72 -9.61 10.88
CA VAL A 220 -21.43 -9.31 10.22
C VAL A 220 -21.52 -8.06 9.35
N ASP A 221 -22.66 -7.82 8.70
CA ASP A 221 -22.88 -6.57 7.94
C ASP A 221 -22.89 -5.34 8.85
N VAL A 222 -23.48 -5.41 10.06
CA VAL A 222 -23.40 -4.34 11.07
C VAL A 222 -21.97 -4.13 11.54
N ILE A 223 -21.23 -5.20 11.82
CA ILE A 223 -19.82 -5.15 12.22
C ILE A 223 -18.99 -4.46 11.13
N ASN A 224 -19.11 -4.88 9.88
CA ASN A 224 -18.35 -4.29 8.77
C ASN A 224 -18.69 -2.80 8.57
N ALA A 225 -19.98 -2.45 8.60
CA ALA A 225 -20.40 -1.05 8.47
C ALA A 225 -19.90 -0.16 9.62
N GLY A 226 -19.84 -0.71 10.83
CA GLY A 226 -19.38 0.00 12.02
C GLY A 226 -17.84 0.09 12.13
N LEU A 227 -17.09 -0.92 11.67
CA LEU A 227 -15.61 -0.88 11.67
C LEU A 227 -15.06 -0.02 10.55
N PHE A 228 -15.69 -0.07 9.38
CA PHE A 228 -15.16 0.49 8.14
C PHE A 228 -16.17 1.46 7.50
N PRO A 229 -16.40 2.64 8.13
CA PRO A 229 -17.32 3.62 7.57
C PRO A 229 -16.78 4.12 6.20
N SER A 230 -17.61 4.00 5.17
CA SER A 230 -17.26 4.45 3.80
C SER A 230 -17.23 5.98 3.64
N GLU A 231 -17.82 6.71 4.59
CA GLU A 231 -17.95 8.17 4.56
C GLU A 231 -17.72 8.77 5.96
N SER A 232 -17.26 10.00 6.01
CA SER A 232 -17.20 10.77 7.26
C SER A 232 -18.60 11.16 7.75
N GLY A 233 -18.75 11.29 9.08
CA GLY A 233 -20.00 11.66 9.75
C GLY A 233 -20.85 10.48 10.24
N ASN A 234 -20.46 9.25 10.02
CA ASN A 234 -21.15 8.07 10.57
C ASN A 234 -20.79 7.85 12.04
N THR A 235 -21.80 7.69 12.90
CA THR A 235 -21.59 7.49 14.34
C THR A 235 -21.82 6.03 14.71
N THR A 236 -20.86 5.45 15.41
CA THR A 236 -20.86 4.05 15.85
C THR A 236 -20.59 3.97 17.36
N ASN A 237 -21.28 3.06 18.04
CA ASN A 237 -21.07 2.78 19.46
C ASN A 237 -20.16 1.56 19.60
N LEU A 238 -19.03 1.74 20.27
CA LEU A 238 -18.02 0.71 20.46
C LEU A 238 -17.90 0.40 21.95
N THR A 239 -17.77 -0.87 22.30
CA THR A 239 -17.43 -1.30 23.65
C THR A 239 -16.17 -2.13 23.63
N PHE A 240 -15.23 -1.78 24.49
CA PHE A 240 -13.93 -2.42 24.61
C PHE A 240 -13.75 -3.03 26.00
N GLU A 241 -12.99 -4.09 26.08
CA GLU A 241 -12.32 -4.54 27.31
C GLU A 241 -10.89 -3.97 27.31
N LEU A 242 -10.54 -3.25 28.37
CA LEU A 242 -9.21 -2.68 28.54
C LEU A 242 -8.23 -3.71 29.13
N VAL A 243 -6.93 -3.40 29.06
CA VAL A 243 -5.85 -4.28 29.56
C VAL A 243 -6.00 -4.62 31.05
N ASP A 244 -6.59 -3.73 31.84
CA ASP A 244 -6.87 -3.95 33.27
C ASP A 244 -8.18 -4.74 33.56
N GLY A 245 -8.88 -5.16 32.51
CA GLY A 245 -10.15 -5.87 32.57
C GLY A 245 -11.37 -4.97 32.77
N SER A 246 -11.21 -3.65 32.82
CA SER A 246 -12.34 -2.72 32.86
C SER A 246 -12.98 -2.55 31.48
N GLU A 247 -14.23 -2.08 31.45
CA GLU A 247 -14.96 -1.82 30.21
C GLU A 247 -14.93 -0.34 29.84
N LEU A 248 -14.72 -0.03 28.57
CA LEU A 248 -14.85 1.29 27.99
C LEU A 248 -15.91 1.27 26.89
N SER A 249 -16.98 2.04 27.09
CA SER A 249 -18.02 2.24 26.05
C SER A 249 -17.95 3.68 25.55
N VAL A 250 -17.83 3.85 24.23
CA VAL A 250 -17.70 5.14 23.56
C VAL A 250 -18.59 5.22 22.34
N SER A 251 -19.00 6.43 22.00
CA SER A 251 -19.64 6.76 20.72
C SER A 251 -18.68 7.59 19.91
N VAL A 252 -18.26 7.09 18.75
CA VAL A 252 -17.30 7.75 17.86
C VAL A 252 -17.95 8.10 16.53
N THR A 253 -17.61 9.25 15.98
CA THR A 253 -18.10 9.68 14.67
C THR A 253 -16.93 9.71 13.70
N SER A 254 -17.07 9.01 12.57
CA SER A 254 -16.03 8.97 11.54
C SER A 254 -15.75 10.36 10.98
N ALA A 255 -14.50 10.62 10.67
CA ALA A 255 -14.01 11.87 10.10
C ALA A 255 -12.98 11.59 9.01
N ASP A 256 -12.62 12.62 8.29
CA ASP A 256 -11.45 12.58 7.42
C ASP A 256 -10.20 12.64 8.31
N ILE A 257 -9.38 11.59 8.30
CA ILE A 257 -8.21 11.43 9.14
C ILE A 257 -6.96 11.74 8.33
N GLU A 258 -6.18 12.72 8.80
CA GLU A 258 -4.83 12.94 8.28
C GLU A 258 -3.87 11.98 8.98
N VAL A 259 -3.24 11.11 8.21
CA VAL A 259 -2.29 10.11 8.73
C VAL A 259 -1.02 10.81 9.22
N SER A 260 -0.60 10.50 10.44
CA SER A 260 0.65 10.98 11.05
C SER A 260 1.74 9.90 10.90
N PRO A 261 2.57 9.96 9.87
CA PRO A 261 3.49 8.87 9.55
C PRO A 261 4.61 8.69 10.58
N VAL A 262 5.03 9.76 11.26
CA VAL A 262 6.06 9.74 12.31
C VAL A 262 5.43 10.17 13.63
N GLN A 263 5.52 9.31 14.63
CA GLN A 263 4.92 9.54 15.95
C GLN A 263 5.91 9.24 17.07
N ASN A 264 5.60 9.65 18.30
CA ASN A 264 6.32 9.31 19.52
C ASN A 264 7.82 9.62 19.47
N VAL A 265 8.23 10.70 18.77
CA VAL A 265 9.63 11.12 18.70
C VAL A 265 10.13 11.51 20.09
N THR A 266 11.16 10.82 20.59
CA THR A 266 11.72 11.07 21.93
C THR A 266 13.22 10.77 21.99
N VAL A 267 13.89 11.32 23.01
CA VAL A 267 15.29 11.01 23.32
C VAL A 267 15.35 10.44 24.73
N LEU A 268 15.93 9.25 24.84
CA LEU A 268 16.09 8.52 26.10
C LEU A 268 17.55 8.58 26.55
N GLU A 269 17.77 8.80 27.85
CA GLU A 269 19.09 8.69 28.44
C GLU A 269 19.32 7.24 28.88
N THR A 270 20.29 6.56 28.27
CA THR A 270 20.65 5.16 28.55
C THR A 270 22.12 5.05 28.94
N SER A 271 22.55 3.91 29.45
CA SER A 271 23.97 3.67 29.73
C SER A 271 24.81 3.47 28.45
N ALA A 272 24.17 3.16 27.31
CA ALA A 272 24.81 3.10 25.99
C ALA A 272 25.03 4.49 25.39
N GLY A 273 24.30 5.51 25.85
CA GLY A 273 24.33 6.87 25.33
C GLY A 273 22.93 7.47 25.20
N LYS A 274 22.83 8.60 24.49
CA LYS A 274 21.55 9.19 24.14
C LYS A 274 20.93 8.42 22.99
N MET A 275 19.78 7.82 23.23
CA MET A 275 19.06 7.00 22.27
C MET A 275 17.85 7.77 21.75
N GLY A 276 17.83 8.06 20.43
CA GLY A 276 16.65 8.53 19.74
C GLY A 276 15.67 7.37 19.51
N TYR A 277 14.39 7.66 19.64
CA TYR A 277 13.31 6.74 19.28
C TYR A 277 12.25 7.49 18.49
N PHE A 278 11.71 6.87 17.46
CA PHE A 278 10.48 7.28 16.80
C PHE A 278 9.75 6.07 16.24
N GLN A 279 8.43 6.16 16.28
CA GLN A 279 7.54 5.24 15.58
C GLN A 279 7.34 5.77 14.16
N PHE A 280 7.50 4.89 13.15
CA PHE A 280 7.33 5.24 11.76
C PHE A 280 6.38 4.26 11.08
N ASN A 281 5.19 4.75 10.72
CA ASN A 281 4.06 3.91 10.33
C ASN A 281 3.93 3.73 8.81
N THR A 282 4.43 4.69 7.99
CA THR A 282 4.22 4.63 6.55
C THR A 282 5.18 5.52 5.75
N PHE A 283 5.64 5.02 4.61
CA PHE A 283 6.50 5.75 3.67
C PHE A 283 5.67 6.55 2.64
N ILE A 284 4.88 7.52 3.08
CA ILE A 284 4.12 8.45 2.23
C ILE A 284 4.85 9.79 2.08
N ARG A 285 4.48 10.60 1.05
CA ARG A 285 5.14 11.87 0.75
C ARG A 285 5.20 12.84 1.93
N THR A 286 4.14 12.90 2.71
CA THR A 286 4.05 13.77 3.89
C THR A 286 5.04 13.41 5.00
N ALA A 287 5.56 12.18 5.00
CA ALA A 287 6.53 11.72 5.99
C ALA A 287 7.90 12.39 5.87
N GLN A 288 8.30 12.88 4.69
CA GLN A 288 9.62 13.50 4.51
C GLN A 288 9.89 14.62 5.53
N GLY A 289 8.96 15.56 5.64
CA GLY A 289 9.11 16.68 6.58
C GLY A 289 9.14 16.25 8.04
N SER A 290 8.34 15.24 8.40
CA SER A 290 8.30 14.71 9.77
C SER A 290 9.59 13.97 10.13
N LEU A 291 10.15 13.19 9.20
CA LEU A 291 11.46 12.53 9.38
C LEU A 291 12.58 13.56 9.53
N ILE A 292 12.62 14.59 8.67
CA ILE A 292 13.61 15.67 8.76
C ILE A 292 13.55 16.32 10.14
N ASN A 293 12.37 16.67 10.63
CA ASN A 293 12.19 17.28 11.94
C ASN A 293 12.68 16.36 13.07
N ALA A 294 12.40 15.07 13.01
CA ALA A 294 12.87 14.10 14.00
C ALA A 294 14.40 13.98 14.00
N PHE A 295 15.02 13.88 12.82
CA PHE A 295 16.48 13.79 12.71
C PHE A 295 17.18 15.10 13.09
N ASP A 296 16.62 16.27 12.78
CA ASP A 296 17.12 17.57 13.26
C ASP A 296 17.11 17.64 14.78
N GLN A 297 16.04 17.15 15.43
CA GLN A 297 16.00 17.04 16.89
C GLN A 297 17.13 16.12 17.40
N PHE A 298 17.29 14.94 16.81
CA PHE A 298 18.31 13.96 17.25
C PHE A 298 19.73 14.49 17.06
N VAL A 299 20.01 15.18 15.97
CA VAL A 299 21.30 15.86 15.75
C VAL A 299 21.53 16.94 16.81
N ASN A 300 20.56 17.79 17.10
CA ASN A 300 20.66 18.85 18.10
C ASN A 300 20.84 18.30 19.51
N ASP A 301 20.22 17.18 19.82
CA ASP A 301 20.32 16.51 21.13
C ASP A 301 21.59 15.66 21.27
N ASN A 302 22.39 15.52 20.19
CA ASN A 302 23.58 14.68 20.11
C ASN A 302 23.26 13.20 20.40
N VAL A 303 22.26 12.66 19.74
CA VAL A 303 21.89 11.25 19.78
C VAL A 303 23.02 10.39 19.22
N THR A 304 23.36 9.30 19.90
CA THR A 304 24.42 8.35 19.53
C THR A 304 23.92 6.95 19.25
N GLU A 305 22.69 6.63 19.65
CA GLU A 305 21.99 5.38 19.41
C GLU A 305 20.61 5.68 18.83
N LEU A 306 20.06 4.83 17.97
CA LEU A 306 18.76 5.05 17.34
C LEU A 306 17.92 3.79 17.34
N VAL A 307 16.67 3.91 17.78
CA VAL A 307 15.62 2.90 17.58
C VAL A 307 14.61 3.43 16.57
N ILE A 308 14.41 2.70 15.49
CA ILE A 308 13.35 2.93 14.50
C ILE A 308 12.27 1.88 14.72
N ASP A 309 11.08 2.32 15.13
CA ASP A 309 9.95 1.42 15.34
C ASP A 309 9.13 1.30 14.05
N LEU A 310 9.33 0.20 13.34
CA LEU A 310 8.66 -0.16 12.08
C LEU A 310 7.61 -1.26 12.27
N ARG A 311 7.22 -1.59 13.50
CA ARG A 311 6.38 -2.78 13.79
C ARG A 311 5.05 -2.81 13.02
N TYR A 312 4.51 -1.67 12.62
CA TYR A 312 3.25 -1.56 11.87
C TYR A 312 3.43 -0.96 10.46
N ASN A 313 4.67 -0.82 10.00
CA ASN A 313 4.97 -0.16 8.74
C ASN A 313 5.00 -1.13 7.56
N GLY A 314 3.93 -1.14 6.76
CA GLY A 314 3.81 -1.95 5.54
C GLY A 314 4.70 -1.51 4.38
N GLY A 315 5.42 -0.39 4.48
CA GLY A 315 6.29 0.13 3.43
C GLY A 315 5.78 1.41 2.77
N GLY A 316 5.97 1.53 1.46
CA GLY A 316 5.58 2.66 0.62
C GLY A 316 6.72 3.13 -0.31
N LEU A 317 7.01 4.43 -0.34
CA LEU A 317 7.98 5.04 -1.26
C LEU A 317 9.43 4.61 -1.00
N LEU A 318 10.04 3.88 -1.93
CA LEU A 318 11.46 3.53 -1.87
C LEU A 318 12.38 4.76 -1.87
N ALA A 319 12.00 5.84 -2.54
CA ALA A 319 12.74 7.10 -2.50
C ALA A 319 12.86 7.65 -1.07
N LEU A 320 11.78 7.56 -0.27
CA LEU A 320 11.79 7.97 1.14
C LEU A 320 12.58 6.99 2.01
N ALA A 321 12.54 5.69 1.70
CA ALA A 321 13.37 4.69 2.36
C ALA A 321 14.87 4.96 2.13
N SER A 322 15.24 5.36 0.91
CA SER A 322 16.59 5.81 0.58
C SER A 322 17.00 7.04 1.40
N GLN A 323 16.12 8.04 1.54
CA GLN A 323 16.37 9.22 2.39
C GLN A 323 16.54 8.85 3.86
N LEU A 324 15.66 8.00 4.40
CA LEU A 324 15.77 7.53 5.79
C LEU A 324 17.09 6.80 6.02
N SER A 325 17.47 5.90 5.10
CA SER A 325 18.73 5.18 5.18
C SER A 325 19.95 6.11 5.15
N TYR A 326 19.90 7.17 4.31
CA TYR A 326 20.92 8.21 4.34
C TYR A 326 20.97 8.96 5.69
N MET A 327 19.82 9.35 6.24
CA MET A 327 19.76 10.06 7.51
C MET A 327 20.33 9.23 8.67
N VAL A 328 20.19 7.89 8.62
CA VAL A 328 20.82 6.96 9.58
C VAL A 328 22.32 6.85 9.35
N ALA A 329 22.73 6.43 8.14
CA ALA A 329 24.13 6.04 7.84
C ALA A 329 25.06 7.24 7.58
N GLY A 330 24.52 8.35 7.07
CA GLY A 330 25.28 9.55 6.76
C GLY A 330 26.20 9.40 5.53
N PRO A 331 26.90 10.48 5.16
CA PRO A 331 27.65 10.55 3.93
C PRO A 331 28.85 9.59 3.87
N ASN A 332 29.45 9.24 5.02
CA ASN A 332 30.66 8.40 5.02
C ASN A 332 30.41 6.98 4.51
N GLN A 333 29.25 6.40 4.80
CA GLN A 333 28.84 5.06 4.35
C GLN A 333 28.13 5.08 3.00
N THR A 334 27.46 6.19 2.67
CA THR A 334 26.53 6.24 1.52
C THR A 334 27.11 6.91 0.28
N ASP A 335 28.23 7.65 0.39
CA ASP A 335 28.81 8.35 -0.78
C ASP A 335 29.30 7.35 -1.84
N GLY A 336 28.70 7.43 -3.03
CA GLY A 336 28.95 6.50 -4.14
C GLY A 336 28.39 5.09 -3.96
N ALA A 337 27.70 4.81 -2.86
CA ALA A 337 27.03 3.53 -2.62
C ALA A 337 25.63 3.50 -3.24
N ILE A 338 25.10 2.28 -3.41
CA ILE A 338 23.82 1.99 -4.00
C ILE A 338 22.84 1.66 -2.88
N PHE A 339 21.69 2.38 -2.83
CA PHE A 339 20.59 2.02 -1.95
C PHE A 339 19.97 0.70 -2.43
N GLU A 340 19.59 0.63 -3.71
CA GLU A 340 18.94 -0.53 -4.30
C GLU A 340 19.15 -0.56 -5.83
N THR A 341 19.23 -1.76 -6.38
CA THR A 341 19.11 -2.00 -7.83
C THR A 341 17.92 -2.90 -8.09
N LEU A 342 17.01 -2.46 -8.98
CA LEU A 342 15.84 -3.24 -9.36
C LEU A 342 16.24 -4.30 -10.40
N GLN A 343 15.76 -5.52 -10.19
CA GLN A 343 15.92 -6.65 -11.11
C GLN A 343 14.53 -7.08 -11.58
N PHE A 344 14.28 -6.97 -12.88
CA PHE A 344 13.04 -7.43 -13.52
C PHE A 344 13.21 -8.87 -14.04
N ASN A 345 12.16 -9.41 -14.67
CA ASN A 345 12.24 -10.72 -15.31
C ASN A 345 13.29 -10.76 -16.45
N ASP A 346 13.58 -11.94 -16.96
CA ASP A 346 14.65 -12.19 -17.96
C ASP A 346 14.40 -11.54 -19.33
N LYS A 347 13.17 -11.10 -19.62
CA LYS A 347 12.83 -10.30 -20.81
C LYS A 347 13.39 -8.89 -20.72
N TYR A 348 13.63 -8.39 -19.49
CA TYR A 348 14.02 -7.01 -19.20
C TYR A 348 15.29 -6.89 -18.35
N PRO A 349 16.43 -7.44 -18.78
CA PRO A 349 17.66 -7.45 -17.98
C PRO A 349 18.32 -6.07 -17.84
N THR A 350 17.96 -5.10 -18.69
CA THR A 350 18.60 -3.77 -18.74
C THR A 350 17.63 -2.61 -18.82
N ARG A 351 16.35 -2.90 -18.87
CA ARG A 351 15.29 -1.91 -19.11
C ARG A 351 14.11 -2.16 -18.20
N ASN A 352 13.58 -1.10 -17.63
CA ASN A 352 12.32 -1.16 -16.89
C ASN A 352 11.15 -1.38 -17.88
N PRO A 353 10.35 -2.44 -17.76
CA PRO A 353 9.27 -2.74 -18.69
C PRO A 353 8.13 -1.71 -18.64
N VAL A 354 7.92 -1.04 -17.50
CA VAL A 354 6.83 -0.10 -17.30
C VAL A 354 7.19 1.30 -17.77
N THR A 355 8.38 1.80 -17.37
CA THR A 355 8.80 3.17 -17.72
C THR A 355 9.57 3.26 -19.04
N GLY A 356 10.06 2.13 -19.55
CA GLY A 356 10.93 2.07 -20.74
C GLY A 356 12.34 2.61 -20.49
N SER A 357 12.67 3.06 -19.27
CA SER A 357 13.97 3.62 -18.91
C SER A 357 15.04 2.55 -18.77
N THR A 358 16.30 2.88 -18.97
CA THR A 358 17.42 2.00 -18.63
C THR A 358 17.45 1.80 -17.12
N ILE A 359 17.62 0.56 -16.66
CA ILE A 359 17.75 0.25 -15.24
C ILE A 359 19.03 0.92 -14.72
N SER A 360 18.86 1.75 -13.71
CA SER A 360 19.94 2.47 -13.06
C SER A 360 19.85 2.21 -11.56
N PRO A 361 20.97 1.93 -10.88
CA PRO A 361 20.95 1.80 -9.42
C PRO A 361 20.42 3.07 -8.77
N THR A 362 19.55 2.90 -7.77
CA THR A 362 19.05 3.99 -6.93
C THR A 362 20.14 4.36 -5.91
N PRO A 363 20.61 5.60 -5.85
CA PRO A 363 21.57 6.03 -4.83
C PRO A 363 20.87 6.23 -3.49
N PHE A 364 21.64 6.40 -2.42
CA PHE A 364 21.12 7.00 -1.19
C PHE A 364 20.86 8.49 -1.44
N TYR A 365 19.60 8.92 -1.33
CA TYR A 365 19.23 10.32 -1.53
C TYR A 365 19.61 11.17 -0.31
N SER A 366 20.58 12.05 -0.51
CA SER A 366 21.13 12.94 0.53
C SER A 366 20.44 14.31 0.62
N THR A 367 19.46 14.54 -0.24
CA THR A 367 18.72 15.82 -0.30
C THR A 367 17.21 15.58 -0.27
N GLU A 368 16.46 16.64 0.04
CA GLU A 368 15.02 16.62 -0.04
C GLU A 368 14.54 16.35 -1.47
N ILE A 369 13.35 15.79 -1.60
CA ILE A 369 12.63 15.56 -2.85
C ILE A 369 11.48 16.54 -2.93
N ASP A 370 11.39 17.30 -4.03
CA ASP A 370 10.15 17.97 -4.43
C ASP A 370 9.25 16.93 -5.12
N TYR A 371 8.36 16.33 -4.36
CA TYR A 371 7.45 15.30 -4.87
C TYR A 371 6.45 15.80 -5.91
N ASN A 372 6.19 17.12 -5.97
CA ASN A 372 5.31 17.68 -7.01
C ASN A 372 6.04 17.82 -8.34
N ALA A 373 7.32 18.18 -8.30
CA ALA A 373 8.16 18.28 -9.48
C ALA A 373 8.80 16.95 -9.88
N GLY A 374 8.85 15.95 -8.97
CA GLY A 374 9.59 14.70 -9.17
C GLY A 374 11.11 14.89 -9.23
N LEU A 375 11.66 15.90 -8.51
CA LEU A 375 13.06 16.30 -8.59
C LEU A 375 13.73 16.33 -7.22
N LEU A 376 15.03 16.00 -7.19
CA LEU A 376 15.87 16.28 -6.02
C LEU A 376 16.08 17.78 -5.88
N THR A 377 15.96 18.28 -4.65
CA THR A 377 16.31 19.66 -4.30
C THR A 377 17.82 19.78 -3.99
N ASN A 378 18.26 21.00 -3.63
CA ASN A 378 19.61 21.23 -3.12
C ASN A 378 19.68 21.27 -1.58
N THR A 379 18.57 21.04 -0.89
CA THR A 379 18.49 21.05 0.57
C THR A 379 19.00 19.72 1.10
N LEU A 380 20.11 19.74 1.84
CA LEU A 380 20.69 18.54 2.43
C LEU A 380 19.82 18.02 3.59
N LEU A 381 19.71 16.72 3.69
CA LEU A 381 19.05 16.04 4.80
C LEU A 381 19.98 15.99 6.02
N PRO A 382 19.45 16.10 7.25
CA PRO A 382 20.22 15.81 8.46
C PRO A 382 20.64 14.34 8.50
N SER A 383 21.78 14.03 9.15
CA SER A 383 22.21 12.64 9.33
C SER A 383 22.93 12.43 10.64
N LEU A 384 22.77 11.23 11.23
CA LEU A 384 23.40 10.82 12.47
C LEU A 384 24.74 10.12 12.26
N SER A 385 25.02 9.58 11.07
CA SER A 385 26.24 8.84 10.73
C SER A 385 26.50 7.66 11.67
N LEU A 386 25.46 6.88 11.97
CA LEU A 386 25.52 5.73 12.85
C LEU A 386 26.12 4.52 12.15
N THR A 387 26.83 3.68 12.92
CA THR A 387 27.34 2.37 12.49
C THR A 387 26.48 1.21 12.97
N THR A 388 25.53 1.47 13.88
CA THR A 388 24.55 0.51 14.39
C THR A 388 23.20 1.20 14.52
N VAL A 389 22.12 0.49 14.22
CA VAL A 389 20.73 0.93 14.39
C VAL A 389 19.88 -0.23 14.89
N TYR A 390 18.95 0.06 15.78
CA TYR A 390 17.98 -0.91 16.32
C TYR A 390 16.67 -0.71 15.58
N VAL A 391 16.09 -1.80 15.05
CA VAL A 391 14.83 -1.75 14.33
C VAL A 391 13.83 -2.67 15.00
N ILE A 392 12.72 -2.10 15.45
CA ILE A 392 11.59 -2.86 15.98
C ILE A 392 10.70 -3.32 14.83
N THR A 393 10.43 -4.62 14.76
CA THR A 393 9.73 -5.25 13.63
C THR A 393 8.64 -6.22 14.07
N THR A 394 7.64 -6.40 13.21
CA THR A 394 6.65 -7.50 13.27
C THR A 394 6.39 -8.04 11.86
N GLY A 395 5.50 -9.03 11.73
CA GLY A 395 5.04 -9.51 10.43
C GLY A 395 4.35 -8.44 9.56
N SER A 396 4.04 -7.27 10.11
CA SER A 396 3.54 -6.12 9.35
C SER A 396 4.63 -5.18 8.84
N THR A 397 5.90 -5.41 9.22
CA THR A 397 7.06 -4.67 8.69
C THR A 397 7.40 -5.20 7.30
N CYS A 398 7.15 -4.40 6.26
CA CYS A 398 7.15 -4.88 4.87
C CYS A 398 7.85 -3.93 3.87
N SER A 399 8.28 -4.47 2.73
CA SER A 399 8.62 -3.71 1.51
C SER A 399 9.67 -2.60 1.76
N ALA A 400 9.31 -1.30 1.65
CA ALA A 400 10.22 -0.18 1.88
C ALA A 400 10.86 -0.21 3.27
N SER A 401 10.16 -0.72 4.30
CA SER A 401 10.73 -0.95 5.63
C SER A 401 11.86 -1.99 5.61
N GLU A 402 11.66 -3.08 4.87
CA GLU A 402 12.68 -4.11 4.68
C GLU A 402 13.81 -3.61 3.78
N ALA A 403 13.51 -2.74 2.80
CA ALA A 403 14.53 -2.09 1.97
C ALA A 403 15.45 -1.18 2.79
N VAL A 404 14.95 -0.48 3.83
CA VAL A 404 15.79 0.26 4.80
C VAL A 404 16.74 -0.69 5.50
N ILE A 405 16.24 -1.79 6.06
CA ILE A 405 17.06 -2.82 6.72
C ILE A 405 18.13 -3.35 5.75
N ASN A 406 17.72 -3.74 4.53
CA ASN A 406 18.60 -4.33 3.54
C ASN A 406 19.68 -3.35 3.05
N SER A 407 19.31 -2.11 2.77
CA SER A 407 20.23 -1.09 2.25
C SER A 407 21.28 -0.68 3.27
N LEU A 408 20.91 -0.51 4.55
CA LEU A 408 21.84 -0.20 5.64
C LEU A 408 22.88 -1.31 5.82
N ARG A 409 22.47 -2.58 5.77
CA ARG A 409 23.40 -3.73 5.77
C ARG A 409 24.31 -3.74 4.53
N GLY A 410 23.78 -3.27 3.41
CA GLY A 410 24.53 -3.11 2.16
C GLY A 410 25.72 -2.15 2.27
N VAL A 411 25.70 -1.22 3.22
CA VAL A 411 26.74 -0.21 3.47
C VAL A 411 27.42 -0.35 4.83
N ASP A 412 27.43 -1.57 5.39
CA ASP A 412 28.11 -1.93 6.65
C ASP A 412 27.58 -1.20 7.90
N VAL A 413 26.32 -0.77 7.89
CA VAL A 413 25.61 -0.41 9.12
C VAL A 413 25.03 -1.69 9.72
N GLU A 414 25.37 -1.97 10.99
CA GLU A 414 24.81 -3.08 11.73
C GLU A 414 23.35 -2.80 12.05
N VAL A 415 22.45 -3.67 11.60
CA VAL A 415 21.03 -3.59 11.95
C VAL A 415 20.72 -4.66 12.98
N VAL A 416 20.34 -4.23 14.17
CA VAL A 416 19.88 -5.09 15.28
C VAL A 416 18.36 -5.14 15.23
N GLN A 417 17.81 -6.33 15.02
CA GLN A 417 16.36 -6.54 14.90
C GLN A 417 15.76 -6.95 16.25
N ILE A 418 14.76 -6.21 16.70
CA ILE A 418 14.01 -6.50 17.92
C ILE A 418 12.54 -6.75 17.54
N GLY A 419 12.01 -7.89 17.88
CA GLY A 419 10.63 -8.22 17.58
C GLY A 419 10.49 -9.56 16.90
N THR A 420 9.53 -9.68 15.99
CA THR A 420 9.26 -10.90 15.22
C THR A 420 9.77 -10.76 13.77
N PRO A 421 9.82 -11.85 12.98
CA PRO A 421 10.20 -11.80 11.58
C PRO A 421 9.37 -10.78 10.79
N THR A 422 10.00 -10.14 9.81
CA THR A 422 9.33 -9.24 8.87
C THR A 422 8.51 -10.03 7.84
N CYS A 423 7.73 -9.36 6.99
CA CYS A 423 6.78 -10.02 6.09
C CYS A 423 7.42 -10.80 4.92
N GLY A 424 8.65 -10.47 4.54
CA GLY A 424 9.33 -11.15 3.42
C GLY A 424 8.96 -10.64 2.05
N LYS A 425 9.01 -9.32 1.82
CA LYS A 425 8.71 -8.70 0.53
C LYS A 425 9.90 -7.97 -0.06
N PRO A 426 10.93 -8.69 -0.61
CA PRO A 426 12.00 -8.06 -1.38
C PRO A 426 11.53 -7.54 -2.74
N TYR A 427 10.26 -7.55 -3.02
CA TYR A 427 9.62 -7.34 -4.29
C TYR A 427 8.87 -6.03 -4.36
N GLY A 428 8.67 -5.55 -5.60
CA GLY A 428 7.84 -4.39 -5.85
C GLY A 428 7.09 -4.46 -7.18
N PHE A 429 6.24 -3.46 -7.38
CA PHE A 429 5.41 -3.33 -8.56
C PHE A 429 5.14 -1.86 -8.90
N TYR A 430 4.70 -1.64 -10.13
CA TYR A 430 4.12 -0.39 -10.58
C TYR A 430 2.61 -0.57 -10.68
N PRO A 431 1.81 0.22 -9.93
CA PRO A 431 0.35 0.22 -10.09
C PRO A 431 -0.03 0.48 -11.54
N THR A 432 -0.86 -0.35 -12.13
CA THR A 432 -1.25 -0.23 -13.54
C THR A 432 -2.77 -0.18 -13.66
N ASP A 433 -3.27 0.95 -14.17
CA ASP A 433 -4.71 1.20 -14.31
C ASP A 433 -5.21 0.65 -15.66
N ASN A 434 -6.33 -0.06 -15.62
CA ASN A 434 -7.09 -0.41 -16.81
C ASN A 434 -8.57 -0.53 -16.48
N CYS A 435 -9.45 0.07 -17.28
CA CYS A 435 -10.91 -0.04 -17.16
C CYS A 435 -11.48 0.27 -15.76
N GLY A 436 -10.89 1.24 -15.04
CA GLY A 436 -11.36 1.63 -13.71
C GLY A 436 -10.87 0.76 -12.55
N THR A 437 -10.00 -0.21 -12.85
CA THR A 437 -9.33 -1.04 -11.86
C THR A 437 -7.83 -0.80 -11.92
N THR A 438 -7.21 -0.63 -10.76
CA THR A 438 -5.75 -0.59 -10.60
C THR A 438 -5.28 -1.96 -10.15
N TYR A 439 -4.33 -2.52 -10.90
CA TYR A 439 -3.76 -3.85 -10.71
C TYR A 439 -2.36 -3.77 -10.13
N PHE A 440 -2.06 -4.68 -9.20
CA PHE A 440 -0.80 -4.80 -8.49
C PHE A 440 -0.29 -6.23 -8.64
N THR A 441 0.80 -6.39 -9.40
CA THR A 441 1.47 -7.68 -9.61
C THR A 441 2.97 -7.49 -9.48
N ILE A 442 3.67 -8.46 -8.90
CA ILE A 442 5.11 -8.35 -8.65
C ILE A 442 5.87 -8.26 -9.97
N GLN A 443 6.62 -7.16 -10.17
CA GLN A 443 7.37 -6.92 -11.41
C GLN A 443 8.88 -6.91 -11.23
N PHE A 444 9.37 -6.62 -10.02
CA PHE A 444 10.80 -6.58 -9.74
C PHE A 444 11.16 -7.05 -8.33
N GLN A 445 12.43 -7.40 -8.17
CA GLN A 445 13.09 -7.63 -6.89
C GLN A 445 14.16 -6.56 -6.68
N GLY A 446 14.31 -6.08 -5.44
CA GLY A 446 15.36 -5.16 -5.04
C GLY A 446 16.58 -5.87 -4.49
N VAL A 447 17.79 -5.44 -4.89
CA VAL A 447 19.05 -5.90 -4.30
C VAL A 447 19.88 -4.74 -3.79
N ASN A 448 20.53 -4.89 -2.62
CA ASN A 448 21.34 -3.86 -1.99
C ASN A 448 22.73 -3.68 -2.65
N ASN A 449 23.55 -2.80 -2.08
CA ASN A 449 24.91 -2.49 -2.58
C ASN A 449 25.83 -3.72 -2.66
N LYS A 450 25.57 -4.79 -1.92
CA LYS A 450 26.32 -6.06 -1.94
C LYS A 450 25.68 -7.12 -2.83
N GLY A 451 24.54 -6.80 -3.49
CA GLY A 451 23.78 -7.71 -4.34
C GLY A 451 22.84 -8.65 -3.59
N PHE A 452 22.59 -8.44 -2.29
CA PHE A 452 21.67 -9.25 -1.51
C PHE A 452 20.24 -8.71 -1.62
N GLY A 453 19.26 -9.59 -1.84
CA GLY A 453 17.83 -9.33 -1.92
C GLY A 453 16.98 -10.58 -1.66
N ASP A 454 17.59 -11.66 -1.14
CA ASP A 454 16.90 -12.94 -0.90
C ASP A 454 16.42 -13.02 0.55
N PHE A 455 15.29 -12.35 0.83
CA PHE A 455 14.62 -12.37 2.14
C PHE A 455 13.09 -12.59 1.99
N ALA A 456 12.70 -13.49 1.08
CA ALA A 456 11.28 -13.80 0.83
C ALA A 456 10.53 -14.37 2.05
N ASP A 457 11.25 -14.93 3.02
CA ASP A 457 10.70 -15.37 4.31
C ASP A 457 10.86 -14.33 5.43
N GLY A 458 11.25 -13.09 5.09
CA GLY A 458 11.49 -11.99 6.02
C GLY A 458 12.89 -11.97 6.63
N PHE A 459 13.23 -10.84 7.25
CA PHE A 459 14.37 -10.76 8.17
C PHE A 459 13.96 -11.35 9.51
N ILE A 460 14.84 -12.13 10.11
CA ILE A 460 14.56 -12.91 11.32
C ILE A 460 15.54 -12.48 12.42
N PRO A 461 15.06 -12.05 13.62
CA PRO A 461 15.95 -11.74 14.73
C PRO A 461 16.59 -13.03 15.28
N SER A 462 17.91 -13.03 15.43
CA SER A 462 18.66 -14.19 15.88
C SER A 462 19.77 -13.78 16.88
N SER A 463 19.91 -14.52 17.95
CA SER A 463 21.06 -14.34 18.87
C SER A 463 22.36 -14.91 18.29
N THR A 464 22.28 -15.72 17.23
CA THR A 464 23.42 -16.38 16.56
C THR A 464 23.14 -16.49 15.05
N PRO A 465 23.17 -15.34 14.30
CA PRO A 465 22.87 -15.35 12.87
C PRO A 465 23.78 -16.31 12.08
N ASN A 466 23.20 -17.15 11.23
CA ASN A 466 23.92 -18.10 10.38
C ASN A 466 23.62 -17.86 8.88
N PHE A 467 22.53 -17.17 8.57
CA PHE A 467 22.11 -16.85 7.22
C PHE A 467 22.04 -15.32 7.01
N GLU A 468 22.12 -14.88 5.76
CA GLU A 468 22.13 -13.44 5.45
C GLU A 468 20.82 -12.73 5.81
N PHE A 469 19.68 -13.43 5.84
CA PHE A 469 18.41 -12.90 6.28
C PHE A 469 18.21 -12.95 7.81
N GLU A 470 19.08 -13.63 8.56
CA GLU A 470 19.09 -13.58 10.02
C GLU A 470 19.90 -12.37 10.51
N LEU A 471 19.31 -11.58 11.39
CA LEU A 471 19.93 -10.38 11.94
C LEU A 471 20.25 -10.56 13.41
N PRO A 472 21.37 -9.99 13.92
CA PRO A 472 21.58 -9.95 15.35
C PRO A 472 20.39 -9.25 16.01
N GLY A 473 19.91 -9.83 17.14
CA GLY A 473 18.74 -9.26 17.80
C GLY A 473 17.96 -10.24 18.66
N CYS A 474 16.76 -9.82 19.03
CA CYS A 474 15.92 -10.49 20.01
C CYS A 474 14.52 -10.79 19.48
N ASP A 475 14.09 -12.05 19.57
CA ASP A 475 12.68 -12.41 19.36
C ASP A 475 11.85 -11.96 20.58
N VAL A 476 11.01 -10.95 20.36
CA VAL A 476 10.17 -10.32 21.39
C VAL A 476 8.80 -10.04 20.78
N GLN A 477 7.75 -10.49 21.46
CA GLN A 477 6.38 -10.23 21.03
C GLN A 477 5.95 -8.80 21.36
N ASP A 478 4.99 -8.28 20.60
CA ASP A 478 4.43 -6.95 20.84
C ASP A 478 3.73 -6.85 22.20
N ASP A 479 4.05 -5.80 22.97
CA ASP A 479 3.50 -5.56 24.31
C ASP A 479 2.36 -4.53 24.25
N PHE A 480 1.15 -5.01 24.08
CA PHE A 480 -0.06 -4.17 24.11
C PHE A 480 -0.40 -3.60 25.49
N THR A 481 0.33 -3.96 26.54
CA THR A 481 0.05 -3.48 27.91
C THR A 481 0.63 -2.09 28.18
N LYS A 482 1.47 -1.57 27.27
CA LYS A 482 2.17 -0.31 27.40
C LYS A 482 1.99 0.59 26.17
N PRO A 483 2.04 1.91 26.35
CA PRO A 483 2.08 2.84 25.22
C PRO A 483 3.35 2.67 24.40
N LEU A 484 3.26 2.96 23.09
CA LEU A 484 4.43 3.04 22.21
C LEU A 484 5.32 4.21 22.63
N GLY A 485 6.64 4.00 22.62
CA GLY A 485 7.63 4.97 23.08
C GLY A 485 7.89 5.00 24.59
N ASP A 486 7.14 4.22 25.37
CA ASP A 486 7.47 4.00 26.80
C ASP A 486 8.70 3.09 26.90
N ALA A 487 9.75 3.54 27.57
CA ALA A 487 11.00 2.77 27.76
C ALA A 487 10.79 1.43 28.47
N SER A 488 9.65 1.21 29.13
CA SER A 488 9.27 -0.06 29.78
C SER A 488 8.37 -0.94 28.91
N GLU A 489 8.03 -0.52 27.67
CA GLU A 489 7.34 -1.35 26.68
C GLU A 489 8.26 -2.48 26.23
N GLY A 490 7.73 -3.67 26.02
CA GLY A 490 8.50 -4.90 25.86
C GLY A 490 9.58 -4.85 24.79
N MET A 491 9.25 -4.41 23.57
CA MET A 491 10.20 -4.36 22.46
C MET A 491 11.20 -3.21 22.62
N LEU A 492 10.74 -2.01 23.00
CA LEU A 492 11.64 -0.87 23.23
C LEU A 492 12.59 -1.13 24.40
N SER A 493 12.11 -1.73 25.50
CA SER A 493 12.94 -2.15 26.63
C SER A 493 14.02 -3.15 26.22
N ALA A 494 13.67 -4.09 25.32
CA ALA A 494 14.62 -5.07 24.79
C ALA A 494 15.68 -4.40 23.90
N ALA A 495 15.30 -3.42 23.09
CA ALA A 495 16.23 -2.62 22.28
C ALA A 495 17.23 -1.86 23.17
N ILE A 496 16.73 -1.18 24.22
CA ILE A 496 17.56 -0.48 25.20
C ILE A 496 18.54 -1.45 25.86
N GLN A 497 18.04 -2.59 26.36
CA GLN A 497 18.89 -3.59 27.01
C GLN A 497 19.95 -4.16 26.06
N TYR A 498 19.59 -4.42 24.80
CA TYR A 498 20.56 -4.90 23.81
C TYR A 498 21.64 -3.86 23.54
N ALA A 499 21.28 -2.59 23.40
CA ALA A 499 22.24 -1.49 23.24
C ALA A 499 23.21 -1.38 24.41
N GLU A 500 22.71 -1.59 25.63
CA GLU A 500 23.51 -1.48 26.85
C GLU A 500 24.44 -2.69 27.14
N SER A 501 24.02 -3.89 26.71
CA SER A 501 24.69 -5.14 27.12
C SER A 501 25.17 -6.02 25.97
N GLY A 502 24.72 -5.78 24.75
CA GLY A 502 24.91 -6.66 23.59
C GLY A 502 24.15 -8.00 23.69
N ALA A 503 23.15 -8.08 24.57
CA ALA A 503 22.43 -9.33 24.82
C ALA A 503 20.93 -9.10 25.00
N CYS A 504 20.14 -10.08 24.56
CA CYS A 504 18.70 -10.07 24.74
C CYS A 504 18.28 -10.20 26.21
N PRO A 505 17.10 -9.66 26.56
CA PRO A 505 16.50 -9.93 27.87
C PRO A 505 16.45 -11.42 28.15
N VAL A 506 16.87 -11.83 29.35
CA VAL A 506 16.69 -13.21 29.77
C VAL A 506 15.20 -13.43 29.97
N SER A 507 14.59 -14.29 29.15
CA SER A 507 13.20 -14.69 29.34
C SER A 507 13.05 -15.33 30.72
N THR A 508 12.65 -14.55 31.72
CA THR A 508 12.12 -15.12 32.94
C THR A 508 10.72 -15.62 32.60
N ALA A 509 10.65 -16.88 32.15
CA ALA A 509 9.39 -17.56 31.91
C ALA A 509 8.60 -17.61 33.23
N SER A 510 7.84 -16.59 33.52
CA SER A 510 6.69 -16.63 34.42
C SER A 510 5.58 -17.36 33.67
N SER A 511 5.47 -18.65 33.95
CA SER A 511 4.52 -19.60 33.36
C SER A 511 3.07 -19.31 33.79
N THR A 512 2.57 -18.11 33.59
CA THR A 512 1.16 -17.79 33.89
C THR A 512 0.42 -16.90 32.90
N SER A 513 1.04 -16.54 31.77
CA SER A 513 0.32 -15.77 30.73
C SER A 513 0.63 -16.20 29.28
N ALA A 514 1.40 -17.27 29.11
CA ALA A 514 1.81 -17.75 27.78
C ALA A 514 0.78 -18.70 27.12
N SER A 515 -0.51 -18.48 27.32
CA SER A 515 -1.55 -19.35 26.75
C SER A 515 -2.51 -18.62 25.82
N LEU A 516 -2.25 -17.38 25.43
CA LEU A 516 -3.20 -16.64 24.60
C LEU A 516 -2.65 -16.16 23.24
N ILE A 517 -1.35 -16.22 22.97
CA ILE A 517 -0.88 -15.84 21.63
C ILE A 517 0.14 -16.87 21.14
N SER A 518 -0.31 -18.06 20.79
CA SER A 518 0.37 -18.88 19.83
C SER A 518 -0.16 -18.41 18.47
N GLY A 519 0.46 -17.35 17.95
CA GLY A 519 0.16 -16.86 16.61
C GLY A 519 0.58 -17.91 15.58
N THR A 520 -0.36 -18.75 15.18
CA THR A 520 -0.38 -19.21 13.80
C THR A 520 -0.51 -17.95 12.98
N GLN A 521 0.43 -17.73 12.06
CA GLN A 521 0.32 -16.70 11.03
C GLN A 521 -1.13 -16.62 10.54
N PRO A 522 -1.71 -15.43 10.34
CA PRO A 522 -2.98 -15.34 9.68
C PRO A 522 -2.79 -15.89 8.27
N ASN A 523 -3.21 -17.14 8.07
CA ASN A 523 -3.51 -17.62 6.74
C ASN A 523 -4.58 -16.68 6.20
N THR A 524 -4.21 -15.78 5.30
CA THR A 524 -5.18 -15.17 4.40
C THR A 524 -5.91 -16.32 3.74
N PRO A 525 -7.24 -16.45 3.87
CA PRO A 525 -7.97 -17.43 3.12
C PRO A 525 -7.87 -17.04 1.66
N SER A 526 -7.06 -17.76 0.88
CA SER A 526 -7.29 -17.80 -0.57
C SER A 526 -8.68 -18.40 -0.75
N ASP A 527 -9.61 -17.66 -1.34
CA ASP A 527 -10.97 -18.06 -1.68
C ASP A 527 -11.06 -19.21 -2.70
N SER A 528 -10.02 -20.01 -2.85
CA SER A 528 -9.96 -21.10 -3.82
C SER A 528 -9.73 -22.46 -3.19
N GLN A 529 -10.60 -22.91 -2.27
CA GLN A 529 -10.89 -24.33 -2.06
C GLN A 529 -12.19 -24.52 -1.25
N ALA A 530 -13.33 -24.25 -1.86
CA ALA A 530 -14.61 -24.77 -1.43
C ALA A 530 -15.18 -25.66 -2.53
N SER A 531 -14.61 -26.85 -2.71
CA SER A 531 -15.30 -27.96 -3.35
C SER A 531 -15.24 -29.19 -2.45
N GLU A 532 -16.45 -29.51 -1.92
CA GLU A 532 -16.90 -30.81 -1.49
C GLU A 532 -16.20 -31.51 -0.31
N GLN A 533 -16.70 -31.20 0.91
CA GLN A 533 -17.24 -32.28 1.74
C GLN A 533 -18.26 -31.68 2.75
N ALA A 534 -19.54 -31.83 2.43
CA ALA A 534 -20.65 -31.48 3.30
C ALA A 534 -20.68 -32.41 4.52
N ASN A 535 -20.24 -31.89 5.66
CA ASN A 535 -20.79 -32.25 6.96
C ASN A 535 -21.11 -30.93 7.66
N ALA A 536 -22.37 -30.78 8.09
CA ALA A 536 -22.93 -29.56 8.65
C ALA A 536 -22.19 -29.12 9.93
N SER A 537 -21.12 -28.31 9.73
CA SER A 537 -20.68 -27.30 10.68
C SER A 537 -21.15 -25.96 10.10
N GLU A 538 -21.83 -25.14 10.88
CA GLU A 538 -22.18 -23.78 10.51
C GLU A 538 -20.90 -23.09 10.00
N SER A 539 -20.88 -22.68 8.74
CA SER A 539 -19.72 -22.00 8.16
C SER A 539 -19.55 -20.65 8.87
N LEU A 540 -18.42 -20.44 9.53
CA LEU A 540 -18.11 -19.18 10.20
C LEU A 540 -17.98 -18.07 9.16
N ILE A 541 -18.68 -16.95 9.38
CA ILE A 541 -18.65 -15.79 8.49
C ILE A 541 -17.51 -14.87 8.94
N ALA A 542 -16.54 -14.61 8.05
CA ALA A 542 -15.46 -13.66 8.31
C ALA A 542 -15.94 -12.22 8.14
N ILE A 543 -15.44 -11.31 8.97
CA ILE A 543 -15.49 -9.89 8.66
C ILE A 543 -14.59 -9.63 7.45
N LYS A 544 -14.96 -8.64 6.63
CA LYS A 544 -14.15 -8.22 5.47
C LYS A 544 -13.56 -6.85 5.80
N PRO A 545 -12.33 -6.79 6.32
CA PRO A 545 -11.62 -5.53 6.39
C PRO A 545 -11.61 -4.93 4.97
N PRO A 546 -11.79 -3.60 4.77
CA PRO A 546 -11.34 -2.97 3.55
C PRO A 546 -9.88 -3.37 3.40
N HIS A 547 -9.45 -3.72 2.20
CA HIS A 547 -8.07 -4.13 1.92
C HIS A 547 -7.16 -3.33 2.83
N THR A 548 -6.52 -4.01 3.76
CA THR A 548 -5.96 -3.41 4.97
C THR A 548 -5.05 -2.25 4.62
N GLN A 549 -4.84 -1.29 5.50
CA GLN A 549 -3.78 -0.28 5.40
C GLN A 549 -2.44 -0.89 4.96
N ARG A 550 -2.19 -2.16 5.24
CA ARG A 550 -1.09 -2.96 4.71
C ARG A 550 -1.08 -3.00 3.17
N ASP A 551 -2.25 -3.07 2.53
CA ASP A 551 -2.40 -3.00 1.07
C ASP A 551 -2.34 -1.56 0.56
N GLU A 552 -2.72 -0.57 1.39
CA GLU A 552 -2.71 0.84 1.05
C GLU A 552 -1.30 1.42 0.92
N LEU A 553 -0.34 0.89 1.66
CA LEU A 553 1.03 1.42 1.75
C LEU A 553 1.98 0.93 0.65
N ILE A 554 1.58 -0.09 -0.09
CA ILE A 554 2.30 -0.58 -1.27
C ILE A 554 2.23 0.41 -2.46
N LEU A 555 1.57 1.53 -2.29
CA LEU A 555 0.86 2.30 -3.31
C LEU A 555 1.63 3.41 -4.02
N HIS A 556 2.86 3.72 -3.69
CA HIS A 556 3.48 4.94 -4.22
C HIS A 556 4.63 4.73 -5.20
N ASN A 557 4.67 3.64 -5.95
CA ASN A 557 5.78 3.35 -6.86
C ASN A 557 5.79 4.15 -8.19
N LYS A 558 4.83 5.03 -8.46
CA LYS A 558 4.93 5.95 -9.62
C LYS A 558 6.08 6.98 -9.51
N ILE A 559 6.70 7.11 -8.33
CA ILE A 559 7.82 8.05 -8.08
C ILE A 559 9.17 7.33 -8.01
N ASN A 560 9.21 6.01 -8.20
CA ASN A 560 10.47 5.29 -8.41
C ASN A 560 10.97 5.40 -9.86
N GLU A 561 10.39 6.28 -10.69
CA GLU A 561 11.13 6.79 -11.84
C GLU A 561 12.40 7.46 -11.33
N PRO A 562 13.56 7.26 -12.00
CA PRO A 562 14.78 7.92 -11.58
C PRO A 562 14.50 9.42 -11.45
N ILE A 563 14.58 9.92 -10.22
CA ILE A 563 14.41 11.35 -9.93
C ILE A 563 15.51 12.03 -10.73
N LEU A 564 15.12 12.67 -11.83
CA LEU A 564 16.03 13.30 -12.73
C LEU A 564 16.76 14.40 -11.96
N ARG A 565 18.10 14.34 -11.91
CA ARG A 565 18.90 15.50 -11.52
C ARG A 565 18.58 16.58 -12.55
N GLY A 566 17.95 17.67 -12.12
CA GLY A 566 17.84 18.84 -12.96
C GLY A 566 19.25 19.31 -13.31
N ASP A 567 19.70 19.01 -14.54
CA ASP A 567 20.90 19.62 -15.09
C ASP A 567 20.61 21.12 -15.23
N ASN A 568 21.25 21.93 -14.40
CA ASN A 568 21.43 23.38 -14.59
C ASN A 568 22.67 23.62 -15.46
#